data_3d4d1b702abf5b795db37dda58c3c6ef
#
_entry.id   3d4d1b702abf5b795db37dda58c3c6ef
#
_cell.length_a   1.000
_cell.length_b   1.000
_cell.length_c   1.000
_cell.angle_alpha   90.00
_cell.angle_beta   90.00
_cell.angle_gamma   90.00
#
_symmetry.space_group_name_H-M   'P 1'
#
loop_
_entity.id
_entity.type
_entity.pdbx_description
1 polymer ?
#
loop_
_entity_poly.entity_id
_entity_poly.type
_entity_poly.pdbx_seq_one_letter_code
_entity_poly.pdbx_strand_id
1 'polypeptide(L)'
;MELSITNGRRTRSERGFSLLSTLLAVMILAVILAIAVPRFSSALATANTVKVQADLTALDTAVALYRTTHGKDPESIDKLTDYMTDLTHLKPPSGKARAEGKEVDLTGKSYALATVDNVCRAVCDGKTAEQYARKE
;
A
#
# COMPACT_ATOMS: atom_id res chain seq x y z
N MET A 1 31.57 43.94 54.17
CA MET A 1 30.86 43.77 52.91
C MET A 1 30.63 42.29 52.68
N GLU A 2 29.46 41.85 53.07
CA GLU A 2 29.07 40.48 52.77
C GLU A 2 28.19 40.43 51.54
N LEU A 3 28.70 39.79 50.51
CA LEU A 3 27.92 39.40 49.39
C LEU A 3 27.23 38.07 49.69
N SER A 4 26.00 38.16 50.19
CA SER A 4 25.18 36.99 50.35
C SER A 4 24.72 36.50 48.96
N ILE A 5 25.43 35.55 48.43
CA ILE A 5 24.98 34.84 47.24
C ILE A 5 23.97 33.82 47.69
N THR A 6 22.71 34.16 47.65
CA THR A 6 21.63 33.18 47.71
C THR A 6 21.56 32.43 46.42
N ASN A 7 22.44 31.44 46.32
CA ASN A 7 22.47 30.58 45.18
C ASN A 7 21.42 29.44 45.36
N GLY A 8 20.36 29.54 44.60
CA GLY A 8 19.91 28.41 43.85
C GLY A 8 19.11 27.33 44.54
N ARG A 9 17.80 27.54 44.71
CA ARG A 9 16.84 26.46 44.82
C ARG A 9 15.81 26.46 43.67
N ARG A 10 16.26 26.84 42.47
CA ARG A 10 15.38 26.84 41.29
C ARG A 10 15.39 25.55 40.49
N THR A 11 16.33 24.66 40.73
CA THR A 11 16.55 23.53 39.85
C THR A 11 15.54 22.37 39.98
N ARG A 12 14.87 22.22 41.13
CA ARG A 12 13.87 21.15 41.33
C ARG A 12 12.52 21.43 40.63
N SER A 13 12.15 22.68 40.59
CA SER A 13 10.90 23.11 39.98
C SER A 13 10.96 22.99 38.45
N GLU A 14 12.10 23.33 37.86
CA GLU A 14 12.30 23.25 36.41
C GLU A 14 12.33 21.81 35.88
N ARG A 15 12.88 20.87 36.64
CA ARG A 15 12.86 19.44 36.27
C ARG A 15 11.47 18.83 36.32
N GLY A 16 10.66 19.21 37.31
CA GLY A 16 9.26 18.79 37.42
C GLY A 16 8.41 19.32 36.28
N PHE A 17 8.62 20.58 35.86
CA PHE A 17 7.97 21.18 34.70
C PHE A 17 8.39 20.54 33.38
N SER A 18 9.66 20.23 33.21
CA SER A 18 10.16 19.55 32.01
C SER A 18 9.61 18.14 31.86
N LEU A 19 9.56 17.35 32.95
CA LEU A 19 8.94 16.03 32.96
C LEU A 19 7.45 16.08 32.65
N LEU A 20 6.71 16.97 33.28
CA LEU A 20 5.29 17.15 33.04
C LEU A 20 5.02 17.59 31.59
N SER A 21 5.79 18.52 31.06
CA SER A 21 5.69 18.99 29.68
C SER A 21 5.97 17.85 28.69
N THR A 22 6.96 17.03 28.95
CA THR A 22 7.32 15.86 28.11
C THR A 22 6.20 14.83 28.15
N LEU A 23 5.68 14.51 29.33
CA LEU A 23 4.56 13.58 29.48
C LEU A 23 3.31 14.08 28.74
N LEU A 24 2.99 15.37 28.89
CA LEU A 24 1.86 15.99 28.21
C LEU A 24 2.01 15.93 26.69
N ALA A 25 3.21 16.24 26.18
CA ALA A 25 3.51 16.16 24.76
C ALA A 25 3.34 14.73 24.22
N VAL A 26 3.83 13.73 24.93
CA VAL A 26 3.67 12.32 24.55
C VAL A 26 2.20 11.90 24.59
N MET A 27 1.44 12.35 25.57
CA MET A 27 0.00 12.05 25.67
C MET A 27 -0.78 12.64 24.48
N ILE A 28 -0.49 13.88 24.10
CA ILE A 28 -1.12 14.51 22.93
C ILE A 28 -0.73 13.76 21.65
N LEU A 29 0.54 13.42 21.50
CA LEU A 29 1.04 12.65 20.36
C LEU A 29 0.35 11.28 20.27
N ALA A 30 0.17 10.58 21.39
CA ALA A 30 -0.50 9.30 21.45
C ALA A 30 -1.97 9.39 20.98
N VAL A 31 -2.68 10.43 21.35
CA VAL A 31 -4.07 10.66 20.89
C VAL A 31 -4.11 10.91 19.38
N ILE A 32 -3.21 11.71 18.85
CA ILE A 32 -3.11 11.97 17.41
C ILE A 32 -2.81 10.68 16.64
N LEU A 33 -1.85 9.89 17.12
CA LEU A 33 -1.49 8.62 16.49
C LEU A 33 -2.63 7.60 16.52
N ALA A 34 -3.41 7.56 17.59
CA ALA A 34 -4.56 6.67 17.71
C ALA A 34 -5.59 6.87 16.58
N ILE A 35 -5.71 8.10 16.07
CA ILE A 35 -6.61 8.44 14.97
C ILE A 35 -5.91 8.30 13.61
N ALA A 36 -4.64 8.69 13.53
CA ALA A 36 -3.89 8.74 12.28
C ALA A 36 -3.56 7.35 11.73
N VAL A 37 -3.17 6.41 12.58
CA VAL A 37 -2.73 5.07 12.16
C VAL A 37 -3.82 4.30 11.40
N PRO A 38 -5.07 4.16 11.87
CA PRO A 38 -6.09 3.43 11.12
C PRO A 38 -6.46 4.10 9.80
N ARG A 39 -6.43 5.43 9.73
CA ARG A 39 -6.67 6.16 8.48
C ARG A 39 -5.57 5.95 7.46
N PHE A 40 -4.33 5.92 7.91
CA PHE A 40 -3.18 5.66 7.05
C PHE A 40 -3.21 4.25 6.46
N SER A 41 -3.54 3.25 7.26
CA SER A 41 -3.71 1.86 6.82
C SER A 41 -4.79 1.74 5.74
N SER A 42 -5.93 2.40 5.92
CA SER A 42 -7.01 2.43 4.93
C SER A 42 -6.59 3.10 3.62
N ALA A 43 -5.83 4.20 3.71
CA ALA A 43 -5.30 4.89 2.54
C ALA A 43 -4.29 4.02 1.76
N LEU A 44 -3.42 3.30 2.46
CA LEU A 44 -2.50 2.35 1.85
C LEU A 44 -3.23 1.21 1.12
N ALA A 45 -4.27 0.64 1.73
CA ALA A 45 -5.07 -0.40 1.09
C ALA A 45 -5.74 0.12 -0.20
N THR A 46 -6.21 1.36 -0.19
CA THR A 46 -6.76 2.00 -1.39
C THR A 46 -5.69 2.22 -2.45
N ALA A 47 -4.52 2.71 -2.09
CA ALA A 47 -3.39 2.91 -3.02
C ALA A 47 -2.94 1.58 -3.63
N ASN A 48 -2.82 0.53 -2.83
CA ASN A 48 -2.48 -0.81 -3.31
C ASN A 48 -3.53 -1.35 -4.30
N THR A 49 -4.80 -1.12 -4.02
CA THR A 49 -5.91 -1.49 -4.91
C THR A 49 -5.78 -0.83 -6.27
N VAL A 50 -5.54 0.47 -6.30
CA VAL A 50 -5.36 1.24 -7.54
C VAL A 50 -4.14 0.76 -8.32
N LYS A 51 -3.04 0.45 -7.63
CA LYS A 51 -1.84 -0.10 -8.27
C LYS A 51 -2.11 -1.44 -8.93
N VAL A 52 -2.72 -2.37 -8.22
CA VAL A 52 -3.06 -3.71 -8.78
C VAL A 52 -4.00 -3.56 -9.97
N GLN A 53 -5.01 -2.73 -9.86
CA GLN A 53 -5.95 -2.47 -10.96
C GLN A 53 -5.23 -1.92 -12.20
N ALA A 54 -4.32 -0.97 -12.03
CA ALA A 54 -3.54 -0.40 -13.12
C ALA A 54 -2.62 -1.45 -13.76
N ASP A 55 -1.92 -2.23 -12.95
CA ASP A 55 -1.03 -3.28 -13.41
C ASP A 55 -1.79 -4.36 -14.18
N LEU A 56 -2.93 -4.82 -13.67
CA LEU A 56 -3.77 -5.80 -14.35
C LEU A 56 -4.35 -5.28 -15.67
N THR A 57 -4.74 -4.02 -15.72
CA THR A 57 -5.22 -3.37 -16.94
C THR A 57 -4.10 -3.29 -17.99
N ALA A 58 -2.89 -2.97 -17.59
CA ALA A 58 -1.73 -2.95 -18.48
C ALA A 58 -1.41 -4.35 -19.01
N LEU A 59 -1.46 -5.37 -18.15
CA LEU A 59 -1.27 -6.77 -18.54
C LEU A 59 -2.36 -7.25 -19.51
N ASP A 60 -3.62 -6.91 -19.27
CA ASP A 60 -4.74 -7.22 -20.18
C ASP A 60 -4.54 -6.58 -21.56
N THR A 61 -4.03 -5.37 -21.61
CA THR A 61 -3.67 -4.69 -22.87
C THR A 61 -2.56 -5.43 -23.60
N ALA A 62 -1.53 -5.87 -22.88
CA ALA A 62 -0.44 -6.67 -23.45
C ALA A 62 -0.94 -8.02 -23.98
N VAL A 63 -1.85 -8.66 -23.29
CA VAL A 63 -2.51 -9.91 -23.74
C VAL A 63 -3.27 -9.67 -25.05
N ALA A 64 -4.02 -8.58 -25.14
CA ALA A 64 -4.74 -8.23 -26.37
C ALA A 64 -3.82 -7.96 -27.55
N LEU A 65 -2.71 -7.26 -27.32
CA LEU A 65 -1.68 -7.03 -28.34
C LEU A 65 -1.02 -8.32 -28.79
N TYR A 66 -0.67 -9.19 -27.85
CA TYR A 66 -0.12 -10.51 -28.16
C TYR A 66 -1.06 -11.34 -29.03
N ARG A 67 -2.35 -11.38 -28.65
CA ARG A 67 -3.38 -12.08 -29.42
C ARG A 67 -3.53 -11.53 -30.83
N THR A 68 -3.51 -10.21 -31.00
CA THR A 68 -3.61 -9.56 -32.30
C THR A 68 -2.41 -9.92 -33.20
N THR A 69 -1.22 -10.02 -32.64
CA THR A 69 0.01 -10.32 -33.38
C THR A 69 0.16 -11.81 -33.67
N HIS A 70 -0.19 -12.68 -32.73
CA HIS A 70 0.07 -14.13 -32.84
C HIS A 70 -1.18 -14.95 -33.16
N GLY A 71 -2.38 -14.36 -33.13
CA GLY A 71 -3.64 -15.06 -33.37
C GLY A 71 -4.06 -16.04 -32.28
N LYS A 72 -3.34 -16.10 -31.16
CA LYS A 72 -3.59 -16.99 -30.02
C LYS A 72 -3.27 -16.31 -28.71
N ASP A 73 -3.81 -16.83 -27.61
CA ASP A 73 -3.53 -16.32 -26.28
C ASP A 73 -2.11 -16.68 -25.83
N PRO A 74 -1.46 -15.81 -25.03
CA PRO A 74 -0.17 -16.13 -24.44
C PRO A 74 -0.29 -17.26 -23.41
N GLU A 75 0.67 -18.15 -23.38
CA GLU A 75 0.70 -19.28 -22.44
C GLU A 75 1.13 -18.85 -21.02
N SER A 76 1.89 -17.77 -20.91
CA SER A 76 2.40 -17.23 -19.65
C SER A 76 2.67 -15.74 -19.75
N ILE A 77 2.81 -15.09 -18.60
CA ILE A 77 3.16 -13.66 -18.52
C ILE A 77 4.50 -13.37 -19.21
N ASP A 78 5.45 -14.28 -19.14
CA ASP A 78 6.79 -14.10 -19.75
C ASP A 78 6.74 -13.88 -21.27
N LYS A 79 5.69 -14.35 -21.91
CA LYS A 79 5.47 -14.13 -23.36
C LYS A 79 5.09 -12.68 -23.69
N LEU A 80 4.75 -11.89 -22.69
CA LEU A 80 4.37 -10.49 -22.86
C LEU A 80 5.54 -9.51 -22.78
N THR A 81 6.77 -10.00 -22.68
CA THR A 81 7.98 -9.16 -22.52
C THR A 81 8.15 -8.15 -23.65
N ASP A 82 7.79 -8.51 -24.87
CA ASP A 82 7.91 -7.62 -26.04
C ASP A 82 6.80 -6.55 -26.10
N TYR A 83 5.75 -6.71 -25.28
CA TYR A 83 4.57 -5.84 -25.26
C TYR A 83 4.48 -4.97 -24.03
N MET A 84 5.35 -5.20 -23.05
CA MET A 84 5.42 -4.43 -21.81
C MET A 84 6.85 -4.08 -21.45
N THR A 85 7.08 -2.82 -21.23
CA THR A 85 8.33 -2.37 -20.61
C THR A 85 8.30 -2.78 -19.13
N ASP A 86 9.41 -3.32 -18.65
CA ASP A 86 9.59 -3.59 -17.20
C ASP A 86 8.74 -4.73 -16.62
N LEU A 87 8.35 -5.69 -17.45
CA LEU A 87 7.57 -6.85 -16.99
C LEU A 87 8.22 -7.61 -15.84
N THR A 88 9.54 -7.68 -15.82
CA THR A 88 10.31 -8.40 -14.79
C THR A 88 10.21 -7.78 -13.42
N HIS A 89 9.94 -6.47 -13.33
CA HIS A 89 9.76 -5.73 -12.08
C HIS A 89 8.29 -5.57 -11.68
N LEU A 90 7.37 -6.05 -12.51
CA LEU A 90 5.95 -5.92 -12.26
C LEU A 90 5.50 -6.92 -11.19
N LYS A 91 5.27 -6.42 -9.99
CA LYS A 91 4.83 -7.20 -8.83
C LYS A 91 3.69 -6.50 -8.11
N PRO A 92 2.73 -7.26 -7.54
CA PRO A 92 1.75 -6.68 -6.64
C PRO A 92 2.42 -5.99 -5.45
N PRO A 93 1.83 -4.92 -4.92
CA PRO A 93 2.33 -4.31 -3.69
C PRO A 93 2.16 -5.28 -2.53
N SER A 94 3.08 -5.24 -1.57
CA SER A 94 2.93 -5.97 -0.31
C SER A 94 1.90 -5.29 0.58
N GLY A 95 1.10 -6.06 1.27
CA GLY A 95 0.12 -5.59 2.21
C GLY A 95 -1.32 -5.76 1.72
N LYS A 96 -2.22 -5.01 2.31
CA LYS A 96 -3.65 -5.13 2.05
C LYS A 96 -4.09 -4.30 0.87
N ALA A 97 -5.03 -4.84 0.11
CA ALA A 97 -5.79 -4.16 -0.92
C ALA A 97 -7.29 -4.47 -0.74
N ARG A 98 -8.13 -3.90 -1.57
CA ARG A 98 -9.57 -4.15 -1.56
C ARG A 98 -10.00 -4.75 -2.89
N ALA A 99 -10.70 -5.87 -2.80
CA ALA A 99 -11.33 -6.53 -3.93
C ALA A 99 -12.76 -6.89 -3.56
N GLU A 100 -13.71 -6.52 -4.40
CA GLU A 100 -15.14 -6.80 -4.18
C GLU A 100 -15.66 -6.38 -2.80
N GLY A 101 -15.21 -5.19 -2.31
CA GLY A 101 -15.59 -4.67 -1.01
C GLY A 101 -14.89 -5.31 0.19
N LYS A 102 -14.03 -6.30 -0.02
CA LYS A 102 -13.30 -7.01 1.04
C LYS A 102 -11.82 -6.69 1.04
N GLU A 103 -11.20 -6.72 2.20
CA GLU A 103 -9.75 -6.67 2.29
C GLU A 103 -9.12 -8.01 1.88
N VAL A 104 -8.11 -7.94 1.04
CA VAL A 104 -7.29 -9.08 0.63
C VAL A 104 -5.82 -8.77 0.92
N ASP A 105 -5.07 -9.77 1.35
CA ASP A 105 -3.63 -9.64 1.58
C ASP A 105 -2.89 -10.05 0.32
N LEU A 106 -2.10 -9.14 -0.22
CA LEU A 106 -1.31 -9.35 -1.44
C LEU A 106 0.13 -9.77 -1.16
N THR A 107 0.51 -9.90 0.09
CA THR A 107 1.89 -10.27 0.48
C THR A 107 2.25 -11.63 -0.13
N GLY A 108 3.35 -11.66 -0.89
CA GLY A 108 3.81 -12.88 -1.56
C GLY A 108 2.98 -13.32 -2.77
N LYS A 109 2.01 -12.51 -3.19
CA LYS A 109 1.22 -12.79 -4.40
C LYS A 109 1.95 -12.32 -5.65
N SER A 110 1.57 -12.88 -6.80
CA SER A 110 2.10 -12.51 -8.10
C SER A 110 0.97 -12.42 -9.12
N TYR A 111 1.23 -11.68 -10.20
CA TYR A 111 0.32 -11.65 -11.33
C TYR A 111 0.41 -12.95 -12.13
N ALA A 112 -0.71 -13.39 -12.65
CA ALA A 112 -0.82 -14.58 -13.47
C ALA A 112 -1.81 -14.35 -14.62
N LEU A 113 -1.84 -15.26 -15.57
CA LEU A 113 -2.88 -15.32 -16.60
C LEU A 113 -3.88 -16.42 -16.26
N ALA A 114 -5.13 -16.14 -16.46
CA ALA A 114 -6.23 -17.10 -16.30
C ALA A 114 -7.28 -16.89 -17.36
N THR A 115 -8.02 -17.94 -17.67
CA THR A 115 -9.19 -17.84 -18.56
C THR A 115 -10.41 -17.48 -17.74
N VAL A 116 -10.97 -16.33 -17.99
CA VAL A 116 -12.19 -15.82 -17.36
C VAL A 116 -13.20 -15.57 -18.49
N ASP A 117 -14.36 -16.16 -18.40
CA ASP A 117 -15.42 -16.07 -19.42
C ASP A 117 -14.92 -16.37 -20.85
N ASN A 118 -14.10 -17.41 -20.99
CA ASN A 118 -13.45 -17.82 -22.26
C ASN A 118 -12.46 -16.79 -22.83
N VAL A 119 -12.02 -15.84 -22.04
CA VAL A 119 -11.02 -14.83 -22.42
C VAL A 119 -9.80 -14.92 -21.52
N CYS A 120 -8.61 -14.91 -22.11
CA CYS A 120 -7.36 -14.83 -21.34
C CYS A 120 -7.25 -13.45 -20.68
N ARG A 121 -7.18 -13.43 -19.37
CA ARG A 121 -7.11 -12.21 -18.56
C ARG A 121 -5.96 -12.29 -17.56
N ALA A 122 -5.41 -11.14 -17.27
CA ALA A 122 -4.49 -11.01 -16.15
C ALA A 122 -5.26 -11.02 -14.82
N VAL A 123 -4.73 -11.75 -13.85
CA VAL A 123 -5.32 -11.88 -12.52
C VAL A 123 -4.27 -11.72 -11.43
N CYS A 124 -4.70 -11.27 -10.28
CA CYS A 124 -3.94 -11.28 -9.04
C CYS A 124 -4.80 -11.97 -7.97
N ASP A 125 -4.26 -13.01 -7.36
CA ASP A 125 -4.99 -13.83 -6.40
C ASP A 125 -6.34 -14.31 -6.96
N GLY A 126 -6.35 -14.70 -8.25
CA GLY A 126 -7.53 -15.19 -8.96
C GLY A 126 -8.55 -14.12 -9.33
N LYS A 127 -8.27 -12.83 -9.13
CA LYS A 127 -9.19 -11.72 -9.39
C LYS A 127 -8.70 -10.83 -10.51
N THR A 128 -9.64 -10.39 -11.35
CA THR A 128 -9.40 -9.47 -12.48
C THR A 128 -9.34 -8.01 -12.03
N ALA A 129 -8.93 -7.11 -12.94
CA ALA A 129 -8.89 -5.67 -12.68
C ALA A 129 -10.25 -5.12 -12.23
N GLU A 130 -11.34 -5.57 -12.82
CA GLU A 130 -12.69 -5.10 -12.50
C GLU A 130 -13.11 -5.48 -11.08
N GLN A 131 -12.65 -6.64 -10.58
CA GLN A 131 -12.95 -7.08 -9.22
C GLN A 131 -12.24 -6.22 -8.17
N TYR A 132 -11.06 -5.68 -8.49
CA TYR A 132 -10.40 -4.67 -7.66
C TYR A 132 -11.03 -3.29 -7.78
N ALA A 133 -11.67 -2.99 -8.92
CA ALA A 133 -12.35 -1.72 -9.14
C ALA A 133 -13.75 -1.64 -8.53
N ARG A 134 -14.40 -2.79 -8.30
CA ARG A 134 -15.78 -2.82 -7.83
C ARG A 134 -15.88 -2.28 -6.41
N LYS A 135 -16.48 -1.10 -6.31
CA LYS A 135 -17.00 -0.57 -5.05
C LYS A 135 -18.40 -1.13 -4.84
N GLU A 136 -18.61 -1.76 -3.71
CA GLU A 136 -19.97 -1.98 -3.24
C GLU A 136 -20.56 -0.69 -2.73
#